data_81575cacface73c70fc6b701007992f0
#
_entry.id   81575cacface73c70fc6b701007992f0
#
_cell.length_a   1.000
_cell.length_b   1.000
_cell.length_c   1.000
_cell.angle_alpha   90.00
_cell.angle_beta   90.00
_cell.angle_gamma   90.00
#
_symmetry.space_group_name_H-M   'P 1'
#
loop_
_entity.id
_entity.type
_entity.pdbx_description
1 polymer ?
#
loop_
_entity_poly.entity_id
_entity_poly.type
_entity_poly.pdbx_seq_one_letter_code
_entity_poly.pdbx_strand_id
1 'polypeptide(L)'
;MIGDLFVTGMVVPELGLAIEETTKTLGVEFTPIQESPLQMRTEKGVEIFNLRFVYSLGRPPHLELIEGIPDGYYDPKGGYIRHVGLWVDDLADASAQLAGSGMPLEASGMNGEVEPYAFVFHALPWGLRVELVDRVQQPTFEAWLGGGELHI
;
A
#
# COMPACT_ATOMS: atom_id res chain seq x y z
N MET A 1 16.84 3.38 9.72
CA MET A 1 15.47 3.36 9.15
C MET A 1 14.64 2.35 9.95
N ILE A 2 13.38 2.66 10.18
CA ILE A 2 12.47 1.83 10.99
C ILE A 2 12.17 0.47 10.37
N GLY A 3 12.38 0.32 9.07
CA GLY A 3 12.16 -0.91 8.30
C GLY A 3 12.88 -0.86 6.97
N ASP A 4 12.60 -1.83 6.10
CA ASP A 4 13.21 -1.95 4.79
C ASP A 4 12.27 -1.44 3.70
N LEU A 5 12.67 -0.39 3.00
CA LEU A 5 11.91 0.18 1.88
C LEU A 5 11.78 -0.86 0.76
N PHE A 6 10.55 -1.17 0.36
CA PHE A 6 10.31 -2.13 -0.73
C PHE A 6 9.38 -1.61 -1.82
N VAL A 7 8.59 -0.56 -1.55
CA VAL A 7 7.63 -0.03 -2.50
C VAL A 7 7.51 1.47 -2.39
N THR A 8 7.28 2.10 -3.53
CA THR A 8 6.78 3.47 -3.64
C THR A 8 5.53 3.42 -4.49
N GLY A 9 4.46 4.02 -4.05
CA GLY A 9 3.16 3.87 -4.67
C GLY A 9 2.44 5.17 -4.94
N MET A 10 1.49 5.09 -5.85
CA MET A 10 0.66 6.21 -6.25
C MET A 10 -0.75 5.74 -6.53
N VAL A 11 -1.73 6.52 -6.07
CA VAL A 11 -3.13 6.33 -6.47
C VAL A 11 -3.34 7.06 -7.79
N VAL A 12 -3.91 6.35 -8.77
CA VAL A 12 -4.18 6.86 -10.11
C VAL A 12 -5.67 6.81 -10.41
N PRO A 13 -6.20 7.72 -11.26
CA PRO A 13 -7.62 7.73 -11.57
C PRO A 13 -8.09 6.50 -12.33
N GLU A 14 -7.29 6.01 -13.28
CA GLU A 14 -7.59 4.88 -14.13
C GLU A 14 -6.37 3.98 -14.26
N LEU A 15 -6.45 2.80 -13.68
CA LEU A 15 -5.31 1.90 -13.56
C LEU A 15 -4.79 1.41 -14.90
N GLY A 16 -5.69 0.97 -15.79
CA GLY A 16 -5.29 0.45 -17.10
C GLY A 16 -4.51 1.46 -17.93
N LEU A 17 -4.97 2.71 -17.95
CA LEU A 17 -4.29 3.79 -18.68
C LEU A 17 -2.93 4.12 -18.04
N ALA A 18 -2.87 4.17 -16.72
CA ALA A 18 -1.63 4.44 -16.00
C ALA A 18 -0.57 3.36 -16.26
N ILE A 19 -0.97 2.09 -16.29
CA ILE A 19 -0.10 0.97 -16.64
C ILE A 19 0.45 1.15 -18.06
N GLU A 20 -0.44 1.39 -19.01
CA GLU A 20 -0.06 1.56 -20.43
C GLU A 20 0.92 2.71 -20.62
N GLU A 21 0.63 3.87 -20.06
CA GLU A 21 1.48 5.05 -20.17
C GLU A 21 2.84 4.86 -19.48
N THR A 22 2.86 4.26 -18.30
CA THR A 22 4.12 4.02 -17.57
C THR A 22 4.99 3.00 -18.29
N THR A 23 4.40 1.92 -18.79
CA THR A 23 5.13 0.91 -19.56
C THR A 23 5.72 1.52 -20.82
N LYS A 24 4.93 2.30 -21.55
CA LYS A 24 5.37 2.95 -22.80
C LYS A 24 6.47 3.97 -22.56
N THR A 25 6.37 4.76 -21.50
CA THR A 25 7.28 5.89 -21.25
C THR A 25 8.56 5.45 -20.56
N LEU A 26 8.48 4.55 -19.57
CA LEU A 26 9.60 4.15 -18.74
C LEU A 26 10.11 2.74 -19.01
N GLY A 27 9.42 1.94 -19.83
CA GLY A 27 9.79 0.56 -20.08
C GLY A 27 9.55 -0.36 -18.88
N VAL A 28 8.69 0.04 -17.96
CA VAL A 28 8.38 -0.74 -16.76
C VAL A 28 7.38 -1.85 -17.08
N GLU A 29 7.68 -3.05 -16.65
CA GLU A 29 6.75 -4.18 -16.70
C GLU A 29 6.08 -4.35 -15.35
N PHE A 30 4.78 -4.62 -15.36
CA PHE A 30 3.97 -4.79 -14.17
C PHE A 30 3.44 -6.21 -14.03
N THR A 31 3.05 -6.57 -12.82
CA THR A 31 2.24 -7.76 -12.57
C THR A 31 0.90 -7.64 -13.29
N PRO A 32 0.17 -8.75 -13.48
CA PRO A 32 -1.26 -8.64 -13.77
C PRO A 32 -1.98 -7.82 -12.71
N ILE A 33 -3.12 -7.22 -13.07
CA ILE A 33 -3.93 -6.47 -12.10
C ILE A 33 -4.40 -7.44 -11.02
N GLN A 34 -4.07 -7.09 -9.78
CA GLN A 34 -4.54 -7.79 -8.59
C GLN A 34 -5.78 -7.09 -8.06
N GLU A 35 -6.78 -7.85 -7.69
CA GLU A 35 -7.96 -7.37 -6.98
C GLU A 35 -8.00 -8.04 -5.61
N SER A 36 -8.01 -7.26 -4.55
CA SER A 36 -8.00 -7.77 -3.19
C SER A 36 -9.08 -7.10 -2.36
N PRO A 37 -9.99 -7.86 -1.77
CA PRO A 37 -10.89 -7.30 -0.78
C PRO A 37 -10.10 -6.89 0.45
N LEU A 38 -10.32 -5.68 0.92
CA LEU A 38 -9.67 -5.13 2.10
C LEU A 38 -10.70 -4.67 3.12
N GLN A 39 -10.38 -4.93 4.39
CA GLN A 39 -11.05 -4.33 5.52
C GLN A 39 -10.04 -3.44 6.23
N MET A 40 -10.39 -2.17 6.40
CA MET A 40 -9.52 -1.18 7.02
C MET A 40 -10.31 -0.32 8.00
N ARG A 41 -9.63 0.08 9.06
CA ARG A 41 -10.11 1.17 9.92
C ARG A 41 -9.47 2.47 9.44
N THR A 42 -10.29 3.48 9.19
CA THR A 42 -9.88 4.84 8.84
C THR A 42 -10.57 5.83 9.78
N GLU A 43 -10.36 7.12 9.58
CA GLU A 43 -11.08 8.15 10.34
C GLU A 43 -12.61 8.10 10.15
N LYS A 44 -13.08 7.48 9.05
CA LYS A 44 -14.51 7.28 8.79
C LYS A 44 -15.09 6.03 9.47
N GLY A 45 -14.27 5.26 10.17
CA GLY A 45 -14.64 3.98 10.75
C GLY A 45 -14.13 2.80 9.93
N VAL A 46 -14.82 1.66 9.99
CA VAL A 46 -14.43 0.47 9.23
C VAL A 46 -14.92 0.60 7.79
N GLU A 47 -14.00 0.49 6.83
CA GLU A 47 -14.29 0.50 5.40
C GLU A 47 -13.95 -0.87 4.80
N ILE A 48 -14.82 -1.35 3.92
CA ILE A 48 -14.61 -2.59 3.16
C ILE A 48 -14.68 -2.24 1.69
N PHE A 49 -13.63 -2.58 0.93
CA PHE A 49 -13.60 -2.30 -0.51
C PHE A 49 -12.69 -3.29 -1.23
N ASN A 50 -12.79 -3.29 -2.56
CA ASN A 50 -11.95 -4.11 -3.41
C ASN A 50 -10.83 -3.25 -4.02
N LEU A 51 -9.60 -3.49 -3.60
CA LEU A 51 -8.45 -2.74 -4.07
C LEU A 51 -7.93 -3.34 -5.36
N ARG A 52 -7.74 -2.50 -6.39
CA ARG A 52 -7.13 -2.88 -7.65
C ARG A 52 -5.77 -2.24 -7.78
N PHE A 53 -4.74 -3.04 -8.01
CA PHE A 53 -3.37 -2.54 -8.04
C PHE A 53 -2.44 -3.44 -8.85
N VAL A 54 -1.27 -2.88 -9.19
CA VAL A 54 -0.15 -3.61 -9.79
C VAL A 54 1.15 -3.20 -9.11
N TYR A 55 2.14 -4.09 -9.16
CA TYR A 55 3.53 -3.81 -8.79
C TYR A 55 4.42 -3.94 -10.00
N SER A 56 5.42 -3.07 -10.11
CA SER A 56 6.48 -3.25 -11.11
C SER A 56 7.29 -4.52 -10.80
N LEU A 57 7.67 -5.22 -11.86
CA LEU A 57 8.55 -6.38 -11.75
C LEU A 57 10.01 -5.93 -11.57
N GLY A 58 10.86 -6.86 -11.16
CA GLY A 58 12.28 -6.60 -10.95
C GLY A 58 12.64 -6.40 -9.50
N ARG A 59 13.65 -5.60 -9.24
CA ARG A 59 14.20 -5.40 -7.89
C ARG A 59 13.43 -4.36 -7.10
N PRO A 60 13.34 -4.49 -5.75
CA PRO A 60 12.84 -3.42 -4.93
C PRO A 60 13.77 -2.19 -4.94
N PRO A 61 13.23 -0.98 -4.69
CA PRO A 61 11.84 -0.72 -4.42
C PRO A 61 10.98 -0.83 -5.68
N HIS A 62 9.81 -1.46 -5.52
CA HIS A 62 8.84 -1.59 -6.60
C HIS A 62 8.02 -0.31 -6.74
N LEU A 63 7.51 -0.06 -7.94
CA LEU A 63 6.48 0.96 -8.16
C LEU A 63 5.12 0.27 -8.05
N GLU A 64 4.27 0.79 -7.19
CA GLU A 64 2.87 0.35 -7.08
C GLU A 64 1.95 1.40 -7.67
N LEU A 65 1.01 0.97 -8.50
CA LEU A 65 -0.09 1.81 -8.97
C LEU A 65 -1.40 1.25 -8.39
N ILE A 66 -2.17 2.11 -7.75
CA ILE A 66 -3.45 1.76 -7.12
C ILE A 66 -4.55 2.55 -7.81
N GLU A 67 -5.64 1.88 -8.20
CA GLU A 67 -6.80 2.56 -8.72
C GLU A 67 -7.54 3.32 -7.63
N GLY A 68 -7.82 4.59 -7.86
CA GLY A 68 -8.56 5.43 -6.94
C GLY A 68 -9.98 4.90 -6.69
N ILE A 69 -10.44 5.03 -5.46
CA ILE A 69 -11.78 4.62 -5.02
C ILE A 69 -12.50 5.86 -4.51
N PRO A 70 -13.56 6.33 -5.22
CA PRO A 70 -14.29 7.51 -4.79
C PRO A 70 -14.80 7.41 -3.35
N ASP A 71 -14.65 8.51 -2.61
CA ASP A 71 -15.11 8.66 -1.22
C ASP A 71 -14.45 7.75 -0.19
N GLY A 72 -13.40 7.00 -0.59
CA GLY A 72 -12.65 6.10 0.30
C GLY A 72 -11.28 6.64 0.67
N TYR A 73 -10.53 5.83 1.42
CA TYR A 73 -9.16 6.17 1.83
C TYR A 73 -8.22 6.40 0.63
N TYR A 74 -8.49 5.73 -0.48
CA TYR A 74 -7.74 5.83 -1.73
C TYR A 74 -8.38 6.78 -2.74
N ASP A 75 -9.21 7.73 -2.29
CA ASP A 75 -9.75 8.78 -3.16
C ASP A 75 -8.78 9.96 -3.19
N PRO A 76 -8.14 10.25 -4.35
CA PRO A 76 -7.22 11.36 -4.46
C PRO A 76 -7.91 12.74 -4.46
N LYS A 77 -9.23 12.82 -4.67
CA LYS A 77 -10.02 14.06 -4.68
C LYS A 77 -9.44 15.14 -5.59
N GLY A 78 -8.95 14.70 -6.78
CA GLY A 78 -8.33 15.61 -7.74
C GLY A 78 -6.88 15.98 -7.46
N GLY A 79 -6.29 15.47 -6.38
CA GLY A 79 -4.88 15.62 -6.05
C GLY A 79 -4.09 14.33 -6.32
N TYR A 80 -2.96 14.21 -5.62
CA TYR A 80 -2.14 13.02 -5.68
C TYR A 80 -2.01 12.40 -4.30
N ILE A 81 -2.15 11.07 -4.24
CA ILE A 81 -1.81 10.30 -3.04
C ILE A 81 -0.58 9.48 -3.37
N ARG A 82 0.47 9.68 -2.59
CA ARG A 82 1.72 8.93 -2.70
C ARG A 82 2.06 8.29 -1.37
N HIS A 83 2.63 7.09 -1.44
CA HIS A 83 3.12 6.42 -0.24
C HIS A 83 4.47 5.75 -0.50
N VAL A 84 5.18 5.49 0.59
CA VAL A 84 6.31 4.58 0.63
C VAL A 84 5.97 3.45 1.57
N GLY A 85 6.39 2.24 1.25
CA GLY A 85 6.12 1.05 2.06
C GLY A 85 7.41 0.42 2.57
N LEU A 86 7.37 0.02 3.83
CA LEU A 86 8.51 -0.56 4.54
C LEU A 86 8.09 -1.89 5.18
N TRP A 87 8.91 -2.93 4.98
CA TRP A 87 8.79 -4.14 5.78
C TRP A 87 9.25 -3.85 7.20
N VAL A 88 8.45 -4.22 8.20
CA VAL A 88 8.80 -4.10 9.62
C VAL A 88 8.62 -5.43 10.33
N ASP A 89 9.47 -5.69 11.32
CA ASP A 89 9.45 -6.97 12.05
C ASP A 89 8.33 -7.04 13.09
N ASP A 90 7.99 -5.90 13.70
CA ASP A 90 6.90 -5.77 14.67
C ASP A 90 6.03 -4.58 14.27
N LEU A 91 4.89 -4.88 13.67
CA LEU A 91 4.00 -3.85 13.11
C LEU A 91 3.46 -2.91 14.20
N ALA A 92 3.02 -3.45 15.32
CA ALA A 92 2.45 -2.64 16.39
C ALA A 92 3.51 -1.72 17.03
N ASP A 93 4.71 -2.24 17.26
CA ASP A 93 5.82 -1.47 17.84
C ASP A 93 6.28 -0.36 16.88
N ALA A 94 6.48 -0.68 15.60
CA ALA A 94 6.87 0.29 14.59
C ALA A 94 5.82 1.40 14.44
N SER A 95 4.54 1.04 14.43
CA SER A 95 3.44 2.01 14.41
C SER A 95 3.46 2.94 15.62
N ALA A 96 3.67 2.39 16.81
CA ALA A 96 3.77 3.17 18.04
C ALA A 96 4.98 4.13 18.01
N GLN A 97 6.09 3.72 17.44
CA GLN A 97 7.26 4.59 17.28
C GLN A 97 6.96 5.78 16.36
N LEU A 98 6.28 5.57 15.23
CA LEU A 98 5.90 6.66 14.33
C LEU A 98 4.92 7.61 15.00
N ALA A 99 3.90 7.09 15.68
CA ALA A 99 2.94 7.92 16.40
C ALA A 99 3.63 8.75 17.49
N GLY A 100 4.55 8.16 18.23
CA GLY A 100 5.36 8.85 19.23
C GLY A 100 6.29 9.91 18.67
N SER A 101 6.62 9.84 17.39
CA SER A 101 7.45 10.81 16.67
C SER A 101 6.63 11.93 16.02
N GLY A 102 5.33 12.00 16.28
CA GLY A 102 4.45 13.05 15.76
C GLY A 102 3.83 12.73 14.40
N MET A 103 3.90 11.49 13.94
CA MET A 103 3.24 11.03 12.73
C MET A 103 2.01 10.20 13.09
N PRO A 104 0.80 10.78 13.05
CA PRO A 104 -0.39 10.09 13.50
C PRO A 104 -0.75 8.90 12.61
N LEU A 105 -1.32 7.87 13.23
CA LEU A 105 -1.91 6.75 12.54
C LEU A 105 -3.15 7.24 11.78
N GLU A 106 -3.21 6.95 10.47
CA GLU A 106 -4.36 7.30 9.62
C GLU A 106 -5.27 6.12 9.35
N ALA A 107 -4.69 4.95 9.14
CA ALA A 107 -5.46 3.76 8.78
C ALA A 107 -4.73 2.49 9.21
N SER A 108 -5.49 1.44 9.47
CA SER A 108 -4.95 0.12 9.77
C SER A 108 -5.73 -0.97 9.07
N GLY A 109 -5.01 -1.95 8.55
CA GLY A 109 -5.61 -3.18 8.03
C GLY A 109 -6.24 -3.98 9.16
N MET A 110 -7.29 -4.73 8.82
CA MET A 110 -8.03 -5.56 9.76
C MET A 110 -8.28 -6.95 9.17
N ASN A 111 -8.33 -7.94 10.04
CA ASN A 111 -8.82 -9.27 9.72
C ASN A 111 -9.76 -9.69 10.85
N GLY A 112 -11.07 -9.46 10.64
CA GLY A 112 -12.06 -9.64 11.71
C GLY A 112 -11.77 -8.69 12.87
N GLU A 113 -11.51 -9.26 14.06
CA GLU A 113 -11.16 -8.47 15.26
C GLU A 113 -9.65 -8.22 15.40
N VAL A 114 -8.83 -8.82 14.53
CA VAL A 114 -7.38 -8.62 14.56
C VAL A 114 -7.07 -7.28 13.93
N GLU A 115 -6.46 -6.38 14.74
CA GLU A 115 -6.08 -5.03 14.31
C GLU A 115 -4.88 -4.55 15.15
N PRO A 116 -3.79 -4.06 14.52
CA PRO A 116 -3.60 -3.99 13.06
C PRO A 116 -3.33 -5.38 12.47
N TYR A 117 -3.74 -5.56 11.23
CA TYR A 117 -3.43 -6.76 10.46
C TYR A 117 -2.77 -6.38 9.14
N ALA A 118 -1.65 -6.98 8.87
CA ALA A 118 -0.84 -6.85 7.66
C ALA A 118 -0.19 -5.49 7.45
N PHE A 119 -0.88 -4.38 7.68
CA PHE A 119 -0.34 -3.05 7.41
C PHE A 119 -0.99 -1.95 8.22
N VAL A 120 -0.28 -0.83 8.34
CA VAL A 120 -0.81 0.45 8.83
C VAL A 120 -0.30 1.59 7.94
N PHE A 121 -1.04 2.69 7.92
CA PHE A 121 -0.61 3.94 7.29
C PHE A 121 -0.45 5.04 8.33
N HIS A 122 0.65 5.76 8.25
CA HIS A 122 0.91 7.00 8.96
C HIS A 122 1.12 8.12 7.95
N ALA A 123 0.79 9.34 8.30
CA ALA A 123 1.00 10.49 7.44
C ALA A 123 2.16 11.35 7.92
N LEU A 124 3.04 11.72 7.00
CA LEU A 124 3.98 12.80 7.23
C LEU A 124 3.24 14.14 7.19
N PRO A 125 3.71 15.17 7.92
CA PRO A 125 3.03 16.46 7.99
C PRO A 125 2.80 17.14 6.63
N TRP A 126 3.62 16.82 5.63
CA TRP A 126 3.54 17.39 4.28
C TRP A 126 2.85 16.46 3.28
N GLY A 127 2.15 15.42 3.75
CA GLY A 127 1.19 14.66 2.97
C GLY A 127 1.63 13.31 2.44
N LEU A 128 2.91 12.93 2.53
CA LEU A 128 3.34 11.59 2.17
C LEU A 128 2.80 10.58 3.19
N ARG A 129 2.15 9.54 2.70
CA ARG A 129 1.77 8.39 3.51
C ARG A 129 2.94 7.42 3.65
N VAL A 130 3.13 6.91 4.85
CA VAL A 130 4.09 5.84 5.13
C VAL A 130 3.30 4.59 5.48
N GLU A 131 3.45 3.56 4.66
CA GLU A 131 2.86 2.25 4.90
C GLU A 131 3.88 1.37 5.61
N LEU A 132 3.54 0.88 6.78
CA LEU A 132 4.30 -0.16 7.46
C LEU A 132 3.61 -1.48 7.19
N VAL A 133 4.36 -2.44 6.68
CA VAL A 133 3.82 -3.76 6.31
C VAL A 133 4.53 -4.83 7.15
N ASP A 134 3.74 -5.69 7.75
CA ASP A 134 4.25 -6.79 8.54
C ASP A 134 5.12 -7.71 7.66
N ARG A 135 6.38 -7.88 8.05
CA ARG A 135 7.34 -8.71 7.31
C ARG A 135 6.88 -10.16 7.14
N VAL A 136 5.94 -10.62 7.95
CA VAL A 136 5.35 -11.95 7.79
C VAL A 136 4.68 -12.12 6.41
N GLN A 137 4.26 -11.00 5.78
CA GLN A 137 3.67 -10.99 4.44
C GLN A 137 4.70 -11.06 3.31
N GLN A 138 5.98 -10.80 3.62
CA GLN A 138 7.02 -10.69 2.58
C GLN A 138 7.16 -11.94 1.71
N PRO A 139 7.20 -13.17 2.24
CA PRO A 139 7.31 -14.36 1.39
C PRO A 139 6.14 -14.51 0.41
N THR A 140 4.93 -14.16 0.84
CA THR A 140 3.73 -14.19 -0.01
C THR A 140 3.83 -13.18 -1.16
N PHE A 141 4.28 -11.96 -0.86
CA PHE A 141 4.52 -10.94 -1.88
C PHE A 141 5.61 -11.35 -2.87
N GLU A 142 6.73 -11.86 -2.39
CA GLU A 142 7.82 -12.29 -3.26
C GLU A 142 7.42 -13.45 -4.17
N ALA A 143 6.65 -14.41 -3.66
CA ALA A 143 6.10 -15.49 -4.46
C ALA A 143 5.15 -14.97 -5.55
N TRP A 144 4.29 -14.02 -5.22
CA TRP A 144 3.39 -13.37 -6.17
C TRP A 144 4.16 -12.62 -7.25
N LEU A 145 5.16 -11.82 -6.89
CA LEU A 145 6.01 -11.09 -7.84
C LEU A 145 6.77 -12.06 -8.78
N GLY A 146 7.02 -13.28 -8.33
CA GLY A 146 7.61 -14.34 -9.14
C GLY A 146 6.61 -15.11 -10.02
N GLY A 147 5.33 -14.70 -10.05
CA GLY A 147 4.29 -15.30 -10.89
C GLY A 147 3.30 -16.21 -10.17
N GLY A 148 3.36 -16.31 -8.84
CA GLY A 148 2.38 -17.03 -8.03
C GLY A 148 1.09 -16.23 -7.82
N GLU A 149 0.21 -16.74 -6.97
CA GLU A 149 -1.01 -16.05 -6.56
C GLU A 149 -0.76 -15.26 -5.28
N LEU A 150 -1.42 -14.11 -5.16
CA LEU A 150 -1.37 -13.29 -3.95
C LEU A 150 -2.57 -13.59 -3.07
N HIS A 151 -2.28 -14.09 -1.87
CA HIS A 151 -3.27 -14.33 -0.82
C HIS A 151 -2.95 -13.40 0.35
N ILE A 152 -3.75 -12.38 0.50
CA ILE A 152 -3.60 -11.42 1.60
C ILE A 152 -4.78 -11.52 2.55
#